data_ee2f6d5c047512b84dbd6ec39b6724e9
#
_entry.id   ee2f6d5c047512b84dbd6ec39b6724e9
#
_cell.length_a   1.000
_cell.length_b   1.000
_cell.length_c   1.000
_cell.angle_alpha   90.00
_cell.angle_beta   90.00
_cell.angle_gamma   90.00
#
_symmetry.space_group_name_H-M   'P 1'
#
loop_
_entity.id
_entity.type
_entity.pdbx_description
1 polymer ?
#
loop_
_entity_poly.entity_id
_entity_poly.type
_entity_poly.pdbx_seq_one_letter_code
_entity_poly.pdbx_strand_id
1 'polypeptide(L)'
;MRRNIPSLQSLLCFEASARHLSYTHAAQELFMTQSAVSRQIQQLEDFLGLSVFNRARHGVELTEAGKQYVKSIKPYLAGLEKCTNDVMSHKGLGGTLKIGVVPTFATRWLLPKLSRLNEQYPEITLHLETSTKPFLFNDNIYDAAIFAGTEQQIQHWPGIQAHFLMNESIVPVCSPKLIQRHFPEAKPVSNNAYQLTPEQLVQLPLLQQTTRPAIWQEWFQAQKIQHEKSYLGQRHELFSMLAVAATHAMGMALIPKMLIESELQKNELVLASTQPLEGARKYYLIHSSQDVSPMMLKFVDWMKQELLLSKA
;
A
#
# COMPACT_ATOMS: atom_id res chain seq x y z
N MET A 1 -26.98 -28.68 10.25
CA MET A 1 -26.02 -29.32 9.30
C MET A 1 -24.65 -29.45 9.96
N ARG A 2 -24.07 -30.65 10.08
CA ARG A 2 -22.69 -30.78 10.62
C ARG A 2 -21.69 -30.35 9.55
N ARG A 3 -20.90 -29.32 9.86
CA ARG A 3 -19.89 -28.83 8.90
C ARG A 3 -18.77 -29.89 8.76
N ASN A 4 -18.37 -30.20 7.53
CA ASN A 4 -17.29 -31.14 7.22
C ASN A 4 -15.94 -30.39 7.20
N ILE A 5 -15.46 -30.01 8.38
CA ILE A 5 -14.16 -29.32 8.57
C ILE A 5 -13.35 -30.02 9.68
N PRO A 6 -12.01 -30.05 9.58
CA PRO A 6 -11.15 -30.58 10.63
C PRO A 6 -11.25 -29.74 11.93
N SER A 7 -10.69 -30.28 13.03
CA SER A 7 -10.61 -29.51 14.27
C SER A 7 -9.68 -28.30 14.10
N LEU A 8 -10.03 -27.18 14.78
CA LEU A 8 -9.16 -25.99 14.76
C LEU A 8 -7.76 -26.30 15.27
N GLN A 9 -7.65 -27.17 16.31
CA GLN A 9 -6.36 -27.59 16.87
C GLN A 9 -5.50 -28.32 15.84
N SER A 10 -6.10 -29.24 15.03
CA SER A 10 -5.37 -29.92 13.97
C SER A 10 -4.90 -28.98 12.88
N LEU A 11 -5.72 -27.96 12.52
CA LEU A 11 -5.35 -26.94 11.53
C LEU A 11 -4.22 -26.03 12.02
N LEU A 12 -4.22 -25.62 13.31
CA LEU A 12 -3.14 -24.83 13.91
C LEU A 12 -1.84 -25.64 13.99
N CYS A 13 -1.91 -26.92 14.40
CA CYS A 13 -0.74 -27.81 14.41
C CYS A 13 -0.18 -28.00 13.00
N PHE A 14 -1.03 -28.13 12.00
CA PHE A 14 -0.63 -28.28 10.61
C PHE A 14 0.05 -27.01 10.08
N GLU A 15 -0.55 -25.82 10.29
CA GLU A 15 0.03 -24.53 9.84
C GLU A 15 1.41 -24.29 10.48
N ALA A 16 1.53 -24.45 11.80
CA ALA A 16 2.80 -24.29 12.51
C ALA A 16 3.85 -25.29 12.04
N SER A 17 3.47 -26.57 11.86
CA SER A 17 4.39 -27.62 11.36
C SER A 17 4.83 -27.36 9.92
N ALA A 18 3.96 -26.82 9.08
CA ALA A 18 4.26 -26.46 7.70
C ALA A 18 5.25 -25.28 7.61
N ARG A 19 5.14 -24.32 8.51
CA ARG A 19 6.01 -23.14 8.58
C ARG A 19 7.40 -23.47 9.12
N HIS A 20 7.48 -24.35 10.13
CA HIS A 20 8.74 -24.75 10.75
C HIS A 20 9.40 -25.97 10.08
N LEU A 21 8.67 -26.71 9.25
CA LEU A 21 9.07 -28.03 8.73
C LEU A 21 9.56 -28.98 9.84
N SER A 22 9.00 -28.82 11.06
CA SER A 22 9.40 -29.51 12.27
C SER A 22 8.26 -29.60 13.28
N TYR A 23 7.89 -30.77 13.70
CA TYR A 23 6.90 -30.99 14.77
C TYR A 23 7.40 -30.52 16.14
N THR A 24 8.71 -30.56 16.36
CA THR A 24 9.31 -30.09 17.62
C THR A 24 9.22 -28.59 17.76
N HIS A 25 9.57 -27.84 16.73
CA HIS A 25 9.47 -26.37 16.74
C HIS A 25 8.00 -25.90 16.76
N ALA A 26 7.12 -26.57 16.02
CA ALA A 26 5.68 -26.30 16.10
C ALA A 26 5.12 -26.56 17.51
N ALA A 27 5.58 -27.62 18.17
CA ALA A 27 5.17 -27.92 19.54
C ALA A 27 5.63 -26.85 20.54
N GLN A 28 6.84 -26.35 20.41
CA GLN A 28 7.34 -25.22 21.22
C GLN A 28 6.51 -23.96 21.05
N GLU A 29 6.20 -23.60 19.82
CA GLU A 29 5.38 -22.42 19.51
C GLU A 29 3.97 -22.55 20.07
N LEU A 30 3.35 -23.72 19.93
CA LEU A 30 1.97 -23.98 20.35
C LEU A 30 1.84 -24.38 21.83
N PHE A 31 2.94 -24.36 22.60
CA PHE A 31 2.98 -24.82 24.00
C PHE A 31 2.44 -26.24 24.17
N MET A 32 2.78 -27.14 23.26
CA MET A 32 2.38 -28.55 23.23
C MET A 32 3.58 -29.51 23.29
N THR A 33 3.32 -30.78 23.50
CA THR A 33 4.34 -31.83 23.29
C THR A 33 4.43 -32.18 21.79
N GLN A 34 5.63 -32.60 21.34
CA GLN A 34 5.82 -33.07 19.96
C GLN A 34 4.88 -34.25 19.61
N SER A 35 4.64 -35.14 20.57
CA SER A 35 3.71 -36.29 20.38
C SER A 35 2.25 -35.81 20.20
N ALA A 36 1.84 -34.74 20.91
CA ALA A 36 0.51 -34.15 20.77
C ALA A 36 0.35 -33.51 19.37
N VAL A 37 1.36 -32.74 18.90
CA VAL A 37 1.35 -32.18 17.53
C VAL A 37 1.27 -33.31 16.50
N SER A 38 2.12 -34.34 16.61
CA SER A 38 2.10 -35.50 15.69
C SER A 38 0.73 -36.16 15.64
N ARG A 39 0.07 -36.35 16.79
CA ARG A 39 -1.28 -36.90 16.87
C ARG A 39 -2.32 -36.00 16.18
N GLN A 40 -2.22 -34.69 16.33
CA GLN A 40 -3.13 -33.74 15.64
C GLN A 40 -2.93 -33.78 14.13
N ILE A 41 -1.71 -33.91 13.65
CA ILE A 41 -1.43 -34.08 12.23
C ILE A 41 -2.03 -35.39 11.72
N GLN A 42 -1.83 -36.53 12.44
CA GLN A 42 -2.43 -37.79 12.05
C GLN A 42 -3.96 -37.73 11.96
N GLN A 43 -4.61 -37.06 12.94
CA GLN A 43 -6.06 -36.84 12.91
C GLN A 43 -6.51 -36.00 11.71
N LEU A 44 -5.68 -35.05 11.30
CA LEU A 44 -5.94 -34.26 10.09
C LEU A 44 -5.85 -35.09 8.83
N GLU A 45 -4.78 -35.88 8.70
CA GLU A 45 -4.54 -36.79 7.56
C GLU A 45 -5.63 -37.86 7.44
N ASP A 46 -6.04 -38.41 8.57
CA ASP A 46 -7.16 -39.39 8.64
C ASP A 46 -8.48 -38.72 8.19
N PHE A 47 -8.72 -37.48 8.60
CA PHE A 47 -9.91 -36.70 8.18
C PHE A 47 -9.90 -36.39 6.69
N LEU A 48 -8.75 -36.00 6.13
CA LEU A 48 -8.59 -35.64 4.71
C LEU A 48 -8.49 -36.91 3.82
N GLY A 49 -8.18 -38.08 4.37
CA GLY A 49 -7.93 -39.30 3.63
C GLY A 49 -6.63 -39.31 2.81
N LEU A 50 -5.70 -38.40 3.13
CA LEU A 50 -4.41 -38.27 2.44
C LEU A 50 -3.35 -37.66 3.36
N SER A 51 -2.07 -37.90 3.06
CA SER A 51 -0.95 -37.34 3.82
C SER A 51 -0.64 -35.92 3.34
N VAL A 52 -0.43 -35.01 4.32
CA VAL A 52 -0.02 -33.62 4.08
C VAL A 52 1.47 -33.42 4.34
N PHE A 53 2.13 -34.36 5.04
CA PHE A 53 3.57 -34.39 5.24
C PHE A 53 4.20 -35.72 4.78
N ASN A 54 5.43 -35.62 4.30
CA ASN A 54 6.36 -36.74 4.14
C ASN A 54 7.39 -36.68 5.26
N ARG A 55 7.91 -37.86 5.67
CA ARG A 55 9.08 -37.94 6.57
C ARG A 55 10.33 -37.50 5.81
N ALA A 56 11.12 -36.62 6.38
CA ALA A 56 12.42 -36.22 5.88
C ALA A 56 13.54 -36.65 6.85
N ARG A 57 14.79 -36.59 6.38
CA ARG A 57 15.96 -36.98 7.18
C ARG A 57 16.12 -36.15 8.46
N HIS A 58 15.70 -34.88 8.42
CA HIS A 58 15.73 -33.92 9.53
C HIS A 58 14.41 -33.16 9.61
N GLY A 59 13.35 -33.81 10.09
CA GLY A 59 12.04 -33.17 10.24
C GLY A 59 10.97 -33.72 9.30
N VAL A 60 10.17 -32.85 8.72
CA VAL A 60 9.07 -33.18 7.81
C VAL A 60 9.09 -32.27 6.58
N GLU A 61 8.56 -32.76 5.48
CA GLU A 61 8.37 -31.97 4.24
C GLU A 61 6.91 -32.03 3.83
N LEU A 62 6.41 -30.94 3.26
CA LEU A 62 5.04 -30.90 2.74
C LEU A 62 4.90 -31.76 1.47
N THR A 63 3.83 -32.53 1.39
CA THR A 63 3.36 -33.12 0.13
C THR A 63 2.81 -32.00 -0.78
N GLU A 64 2.56 -32.27 -2.05
CA GLU A 64 1.89 -31.29 -2.94
C GLU A 64 0.50 -30.92 -2.42
N ALA A 65 -0.26 -31.87 -1.91
CA ALA A 65 -1.55 -31.63 -1.25
C ALA A 65 -1.37 -30.74 0.00
N GLY A 66 -0.34 -30.99 0.81
CA GLY A 66 -0.01 -30.18 1.98
C GLY A 66 0.34 -28.74 1.62
N LYS A 67 1.13 -28.51 0.57
CA LYS A 67 1.45 -27.16 0.07
C LYS A 67 0.22 -26.39 -0.38
N GLN A 68 -0.66 -27.02 -1.14
CA GLN A 68 -1.91 -26.42 -1.58
C GLN A 68 -2.83 -26.14 -0.40
N TYR A 69 -2.94 -27.09 0.52
CA TYR A 69 -3.85 -26.96 1.66
C TYR A 69 -3.42 -25.87 2.63
N VAL A 70 -2.12 -25.79 3.01
CA VAL A 70 -1.64 -24.71 3.89
C VAL A 70 -1.84 -23.34 3.28
N LYS A 71 -1.60 -23.19 1.97
CA LYS A 71 -1.85 -21.93 1.25
C LYS A 71 -3.32 -21.50 1.34
N SER A 72 -4.23 -22.48 1.23
CA SER A 72 -5.68 -22.21 1.26
C SER A 72 -6.21 -21.89 2.65
N ILE A 73 -5.74 -22.58 3.72
CA ILE A 73 -6.29 -22.41 5.08
C ILE A 73 -5.69 -21.22 5.83
N LYS A 74 -4.46 -20.82 5.52
CA LYS A 74 -3.76 -19.73 6.23
C LYS A 74 -4.54 -18.42 6.31
N PRO A 75 -5.19 -17.92 5.25
CA PRO A 75 -6.01 -16.71 5.32
C PRO A 75 -7.21 -16.85 6.29
N TYR A 76 -7.82 -18.04 6.36
CA TYR A 76 -8.97 -18.26 7.24
C TYR A 76 -8.57 -18.32 8.71
N LEU A 77 -7.42 -18.94 9.03
CA LEU A 77 -6.89 -18.94 10.39
C LEU A 77 -6.52 -17.52 10.85
N ALA A 78 -5.86 -16.76 10.00
CA ALA A 78 -5.56 -15.35 10.28
C ALA A 78 -6.83 -14.49 10.45
N GLY A 79 -7.86 -14.76 9.64
CA GLY A 79 -9.17 -14.10 9.77
C GLY A 79 -9.86 -14.41 11.09
N LEU A 80 -9.82 -15.67 11.53
CA LEU A 80 -10.39 -16.09 12.82
C LEU A 80 -9.65 -15.45 14.00
N GLU A 81 -8.32 -15.42 13.96
CA GLU A 81 -7.48 -14.74 14.94
C GLU A 81 -7.81 -13.25 15.03
N LYS A 82 -7.92 -12.58 13.86
CA LYS A 82 -8.34 -11.17 13.77
C LYS A 82 -9.69 -10.95 14.45
N CYS A 83 -10.71 -11.71 14.08
CA CYS A 83 -12.05 -11.57 14.68
C CYS A 83 -12.02 -11.75 16.19
N THR A 84 -11.21 -12.69 16.68
CA THR A 84 -11.06 -12.94 18.13
C THR A 84 -10.39 -11.75 18.81
N ASN A 85 -9.30 -11.24 18.25
CA ASN A 85 -8.56 -10.09 18.77
C ASN A 85 -9.42 -8.82 18.76
N ASP A 86 -10.22 -8.61 17.71
CA ASP A 86 -11.13 -7.46 17.60
C ASP A 86 -12.17 -7.46 18.75
N VAL A 87 -12.74 -8.62 19.04
CA VAL A 87 -13.68 -8.76 20.17
C VAL A 87 -12.99 -8.52 21.53
N MET A 88 -11.78 -9.06 21.70
CA MET A 88 -11.01 -8.93 22.94
C MET A 88 -10.54 -7.49 23.18
N SER A 89 -10.05 -6.81 22.15
CA SER A 89 -9.45 -5.47 22.25
C SER A 89 -10.47 -4.38 22.55
N HIS A 90 -11.69 -4.51 22.05
CA HIS A 90 -12.68 -3.43 22.06
C HIS A 90 -13.92 -3.76 22.92
N LYS A 91 -13.93 -4.89 23.63
CA LYS A 91 -15.08 -5.34 24.45
C LYS A 91 -16.41 -5.27 23.67
N GLY A 92 -16.35 -5.47 22.35
CA GLY A 92 -17.49 -5.41 21.45
C GLY A 92 -17.94 -3.98 21.04
N LEU A 93 -17.23 -2.92 21.46
CA LEU A 93 -17.63 -1.52 21.19
C LEU A 93 -16.79 -0.82 20.11
N GLY A 94 -15.75 -1.45 19.59
CA GLY A 94 -14.87 -0.89 18.57
C GLY A 94 -14.27 -1.98 17.68
N GLY A 95 -13.24 -1.67 16.94
CA GLY A 95 -12.53 -2.66 16.11
C GLY A 95 -11.33 -2.11 15.36
N THR A 96 -10.63 -3.03 14.76
CA THR A 96 -9.47 -2.74 13.93
C THR A 96 -9.87 -2.72 12.45
N LEU A 97 -9.57 -1.64 11.76
CA LEU A 97 -9.63 -1.57 10.30
C LEU A 97 -8.23 -1.75 9.72
N LYS A 98 -8.06 -2.78 8.92
CA LYS A 98 -6.82 -3.05 8.19
C LYS A 98 -6.89 -2.41 6.81
N ILE A 99 -6.11 -1.36 6.61
CA ILE A 99 -6.14 -0.53 5.40
C ILE A 99 -4.84 -0.74 4.61
N GLY A 100 -4.98 -1.24 3.39
CA GLY A 100 -3.90 -1.22 2.41
C GLY A 100 -3.73 0.19 1.82
N VAL A 101 -2.51 0.70 1.71
CA VAL A 101 -2.31 2.06 1.22
C VAL A 101 -1.02 2.21 0.43
N VAL A 102 -1.01 3.04 -0.62
CA VAL A 102 0.22 3.35 -1.35
C VAL A 102 1.20 4.13 -0.46
N PRO A 103 2.49 3.75 -0.41
CA PRO A 103 3.41 4.14 0.68
C PRO A 103 3.54 5.65 0.89
N THR A 104 3.75 6.43 -0.18
CA THR A 104 3.97 7.88 -0.04
C THR A 104 2.70 8.61 0.38
N PHE A 105 1.52 8.16 -0.07
CA PHE A 105 0.25 8.71 0.39
C PHE A 105 0.03 8.43 1.89
N ALA A 106 0.33 7.21 2.33
CA ALA A 106 0.26 6.87 3.75
C ALA A 106 1.07 7.83 4.61
N THR A 107 2.35 8.01 4.29
CA THR A 107 3.28 8.75 5.13
C THR A 107 3.11 10.27 5.05
N ARG A 108 2.73 10.81 3.89
CA ARG A 108 2.73 12.24 3.65
C ARG A 108 1.35 12.90 3.69
N TRP A 109 0.30 12.13 3.38
CA TRP A 109 -1.06 12.69 3.39
C TRP A 109 -1.92 12.12 4.52
N LEU A 110 -1.94 10.79 4.72
CA LEU A 110 -2.85 10.14 5.65
C LEU A 110 -2.38 10.25 7.10
N LEU A 111 -1.17 9.79 7.41
CA LEU A 111 -0.64 9.76 8.79
C LEU A 111 -0.70 11.12 9.51
N PRO A 112 -0.35 12.27 8.88
CA PRO A 112 -0.44 13.57 9.55
C PRO A 112 -1.87 13.96 10.00
N LYS A 113 -2.89 13.30 9.45
CA LYS A 113 -4.31 13.58 9.73
C LYS A 113 -4.94 12.62 10.75
N LEU A 114 -4.28 11.48 11.05
CA LEU A 114 -4.85 10.43 11.91
C LEU A 114 -5.10 10.86 13.35
N SER A 115 -4.43 11.91 13.86
CA SER A 115 -4.74 12.47 15.18
C SER A 115 -6.21 12.88 15.27
N ARG A 116 -6.74 13.52 14.22
CA ARG A 116 -8.16 13.94 14.16
C ARG A 116 -9.11 12.75 14.06
N LEU A 117 -8.71 11.66 13.39
CA LEU A 117 -9.51 10.44 13.40
C LEU A 117 -9.61 9.87 14.81
N ASN A 118 -8.49 9.79 15.54
CA ASN A 118 -8.45 9.26 16.89
C ASN A 118 -9.24 10.12 17.88
N GLU A 119 -9.28 11.44 17.68
CA GLU A 119 -10.10 12.36 18.49
C GLU A 119 -11.59 12.17 18.20
N GLN A 120 -11.97 12.02 16.93
CA GLN A 120 -13.37 11.90 16.51
C GLN A 120 -13.95 10.51 16.71
N TYR A 121 -13.14 9.47 16.53
CA TYR A 121 -13.53 8.05 16.61
C TYR A 121 -12.48 7.23 17.39
N PRO A 122 -12.37 7.44 18.71
CA PRO A 122 -11.36 6.76 19.53
C PRO A 122 -11.51 5.24 19.57
N GLU A 123 -12.70 4.72 19.21
CA GLU A 123 -12.98 3.29 19.10
C GLU A 123 -12.40 2.63 17.85
N ILE A 124 -11.91 3.39 16.86
CA ILE A 124 -11.35 2.85 15.62
C ILE A 124 -9.84 2.73 15.75
N THR A 125 -9.32 1.53 15.64
CA THR A 125 -7.88 1.27 15.51
C THR A 125 -7.56 1.02 14.05
N LEU A 126 -6.59 1.77 13.48
CA LEU A 126 -6.12 1.54 12.12
C LEU A 126 -4.83 0.71 12.10
N HIS A 127 -4.85 -0.36 11.32
CA HIS A 127 -3.64 -1.05 10.88
C HIS A 127 -3.36 -0.67 9.42
N LEU A 128 -2.30 0.12 9.20
CA LEU A 128 -1.89 0.52 7.86
C LEU A 128 -0.81 -0.42 7.33
N GLU A 129 -1.07 -1.05 6.20
CA GLU A 129 -0.06 -1.80 5.45
C GLU A 129 0.20 -1.12 4.11
N THR A 130 1.47 -0.99 3.74
CA THR A 130 1.83 -0.31 2.49
C THR A 130 2.21 -1.31 1.41
N SER A 131 1.78 -1.04 0.15
CA SER A 131 2.16 -1.81 -1.02
C SER A 131 2.24 -0.92 -2.26
N THR A 132 3.24 -1.18 -3.11
CA THR A 132 3.33 -0.61 -4.46
C THR A 132 2.62 -1.48 -5.50
N LYS A 133 2.24 -2.71 -5.12
CA LYS A 133 1.48 -3.64 -5.97
C LYS A 133 -0.02 -3.36 -5.85
N PRO A 134 -0.80 -3.66 -6.89
CA PRO A 134 -2.26 -3.58 -6.80
C PRO A 134 -2.79 -4.43 -5.63
N PHE A 135 -3.75 -3.89 -4.89
CA PHE A 135 -4.44 -4.61 -3.83
C PHE A 135 -5.45 -5.57 -4.44
N LEU A 136 -5.30 -6.86 -4.16
CA LEU A 136 -6.26 -7.88 -4.57
C LEU A 136 -7.19 -8.16 -3.39
N PHE A 137 -8.48 -7.76 -3.52
CA PHE A 137 -9.50 -7.97 -2.48
C PHE A 137 -9.97 -9.43 -2.37
N ASN A 138 -9.59 -10.30 -3.32
CA ASN A 138 -10.00 -11.70 -3.32
C ASN A 138 -9.49 -12.49 -2.10
N ASP A 139 -8.46 -12.02 -1.41
CA ASP A 139 -7.86 -12.73 -0.28
C ASP A 139 -8.36 -12.22 1.08
N ASN A 140 -9.35 -11.30 1.12
CA ASN A 140 -9.93 -10.69 2.34
C ASN A 140 -8.87 -10.19 3.36
N ILE A 141 -7.70 -9.78 2.87
CA ILE A 141 -6.58 -9.36 3.73
C ILE A 141 -6.81 -7.96 4.29
N TYR A 142 -7.52 -7.08 3.54
CA TYR A 142 -7.79 -5.70 3.90
C TYR A 142 -9.30 -5.43 4.00
N ASP A 143 -9.69 -4.59 4.95
CA ASP A 143 -11.05 -4.07 5.04
C ASP A 143 -11.28 -2.99 3.98
N ALA A 144 -10.24 -2.20 3.68
CA ALA A 144 -10.22 -1.24 2.58
C ALA A 144 -8.80 -1.05 2.03
N ALA A 145 -8.71 -0.37 0.89
CA ALA A 145 -7.42 0.08 0.36
C ALA A 145 -7.53 1.49 -0.22
N ILE A 146 -6.45 2.25 -0.10
CA ILE A 146 -6.27 3.53 -0.79
C ILE A 146 -5.32 3.29 -1.95
N PHE A 147 -5.85 3.47 -3.15
CA PHE A 147 -5.22 3.11 -4.40
C PHE A 147 -5.19 4.28 -5.38
N ALA A 148 -4.08 4.42 -6.11
CA ALA A 148 -3.96 5.37 -7.21
C ALA A 148 -4.09 4.63 -8.54
N GLY A 149 -5.19 4.82 -9.25
CA GLY A 149 -5.50 4.11 -10.50
C GLY A 149 -6.43 4.87 -11.41
N THR A 150 -6.67 4.28 -12.60
CA THR A 150 -7.63 4.82 -13.56
C THR A 150 -9.04 4.34 -13.24
N GLU A 151 -10.04 5.09 -13.68
CA GLU A 151 -11.44 4.75 -13.52
C GLU A 151 -11.77 3.40 -14.17
N GLN A 152 -11.19 3.10 -15.34
CA GLN A 152 -11.33 1.81 -16.00
C GLN A 152 -10.83 0.65 -15.14
N GLN A 153 -9.70 0.81 -14.43
CA GLN A 153 -9.21 -0.23 -13.52
C GLN A 153 -10.19 -0.51 -12.39
N ILE A 154 -10.81 0.54 -11.83
CA ILE A 154 -11.78 0.41 -10.74
C ILE A 154 -13.05 -0.29 -11.21
N GLN A 155 -13.57 0.06 -12.40
CA GLN A 155 -14.80 -0.53 -12.94
C GLN A 155 -14.70 -2.04 -13.21
N HIS A 156 -13.48 -2.55 -13.43
CA HIS A 156 -13.26 -3.99 -13.69
C HIS A 156 -13.11 -4.84 -12.42
N TRP A 157 -13.22 -4.26 -11.22
CA TRP A 157 -13.13 -5.00 -9.97
C TRP A 157 -14.54 -5.32 -9.44
N PRO A 158 -15.00 -6.59 -9.53
CA PRO A 158 -16.33 -6.96 -9.05
C PRO A 158 -16.40 -6.92 -7.51
N GLY A 159 -17.58 -6.59 -6.99
CA GLY A 159 -17.85 -6.67 -5.56
C GLY A 159 -17.18 -5.61 -4.69
N ILE A 160 -16.69 -4.51 -5.28
CA ILE A 160 -16.13 -3.39 -4.54
C ILE A 160 -17.03 -2.14 -4.61
N GLN A 161 -16.89 -1.29 -3.60
CA GLN A 161 -17.36 0.09 -3.61
C GLN A 161 -16.14 1.01 -3.60
N ALA A 162 -16.10 1.95 -4.55
CA ALA A 162 -15.01 2.90 -4.70
C ALA A 162 -15.48 4.32 -4.39
N HIS A 163 -14.76 5.01 -3.53
CA HIS A 163 -14.97 6.42 -3.21
C HIS A 163 -13.83 7.22 -3.82
N PHE A 164 -14.16 8.11 -4.73
CA PHE A 164 -13.20 9.08 -5.28
C PHE A 164 -12.68 9.98 -4.17
N LEU A 165 -11.37 10.10 -4.06
CA LEU A 165 -10.72 10.99 -3.10
C LEU A 165 -10.24 12.28 -3.79
N MET A 166 -9.32 12.16 -4.74
CA MET A 166 -8.76 13.33 -5.41
C MET A 166 -8.09 12.95 -6.74
N ASN A 167 -7.92 13.92 -7.61
CA ASN A 167 -7.12 13.78 -8.82
C ASN A 167 -5.63 13.69 -8.46
N GLU A 168 -4.87 13.02 -9.30
CA GLU A 168 -3.42 13.02 -9.20
C GLU A 168 -2.87 14.10 -10.15
N SER A 169 -2.55 15.27 -9.59
CA SER A 169 -1.92 16.38 -10.30
C SER A 169 -0.41 16.34 -10.07
N ILE A 170 0.34 15.98 -11.09
CA ILE A 170 1.80 15.74 -11.02
C ILE A 170 2.53 16.97 -11.56
N VAL A 171 3.53 17.45 -10.80
CA VAL A 171 4.31 18.63 -11.15
C VAL A 171 5.81 18.32 -11.20
N PRO A 172 6.56 18.99 -12.11
CA PRO A 172 8.02 18.91 -12.15
C PRO A 172 8.63 19.75 -11.05
N VAL A 173 9.42 19.12 -10.17
CA VAL A 173 10.03 19.76 -9.01
C VAL A 173 11.52 19.44 -8.91
N CYS A 174 12.27 20.38 -8.36
CA CYS A 174 13.69 20.19 -8.05
C CYS A 174 14.10 21.13 -6.91
N SER A 175 15.32 20.94 -6.41
CA SER A 175 15.91 21.89 -5.47
C SER A 175 16.20 23.24 -6.14
N PRO A 176 15.97 24.38 -5.47
CA PRO A 176 16.43 25.70 -5.96
C PRO A 176 17.91 25.71 -6.33
N LYS A 177 18.74 24.96 -5.60
CA LYS A 177 20.18 24.83 -5.87
C LYS A 177 20.47 24.20 -7.24
N LEU A 178 19.63 23.29 -7.71
CA LEU A 178 19.79 22.69 -9.03
C LEU A 178 19.58 23.73 -10.13
N ILE A 179 18.51 24.55 -10.01
CA ILE A 179 18.23 25.63 -10.95
C ILE A 179 19.35 26.66 -10.96
N GLN A 180 19.79 27.14 -9.80
CA GLN A 180 20.88 28.10 -9.67
C GLN A 180 22.19 27.60 -10.28
N ARG A 181 22.47 26.30 -10.17
CA ARG A 181 23.69 25.69 -10.75
C ARG A 181 23.65 25.67 -12.28
N HIS A 182 22.51 25.40 -12.89
CA HIS A 182 22.37 25.26 -14.33
C HIS A 182 21.96 26.56 -15.02
N PHE A 183 21.19 27.41 -14.34
CA PHE A 183 20.58 28.64 -14.84
C PHE A 183 20.64 29.76 -13.80
N PRO A 184 21.85 30.33 -13.55
CA PRO A 184 22.03 31.36 -12.50
C PRO A 184 21.13 32.59 -12.69
N GLU A 185 20.79 32.91 -13.94
CA GLU A 185 19.94 34.06 -14.31
C GLU A 185 18.44 33.79 -14.21
N ALA A 186 18.03 32.52 -13.98
CA ALA A 186 16.62 32.18 -13.84
C ALA A 186 16.03 32.81 -12.57
N LYS A 187 14.90 33.49 -12.72
CA LYS A 187 14.19 34.11 -11.60
C LYS A 187 12.91 33.33 -11.28
N PRO A 188 12.57 33.20 -10.00
CA PRO A 188 11.30 32.59 -9.62
C PRO A 188 10.12 33.49 -10.06
N VAL A 189 9.03 32.86 -10.49
CA VAL A 189 7.76 33.54 -10.79
C VAL A 189 6.88 33.69 -9.55
N SER A 190 7.16 32.93 -8.49
CA SER A 190 6.59 33.05 -7.15
C SER A 190 7.56 32.46 -6.11
N ASN A 191 7.23 32.53 -4.83
CA ASN A 191 8.10 32.07 -3.75
C ASN A 191 8.64 30.64 -3.92
N ASN A 192 7.87 29.73 -4.55
CA ASN A 192 8.21 28.33 -4.70
C ASN A 192 8.07 27.81 -6.14
N ALA A 193 8.09 28.70 -7.14
CA ALA A 193 7.93 28.30 -8.52
C ALA A 193 8.84 29.07 -9.47
N TYR A 194 9.41 28.35 -10.41
CA TYR A 194 10.04 28.85 -11.62
C TYR A 194 9.18 28.48 -12.83
N GLN A 195 9.39 29.18 -13.91
CA GLN A 195 8.85 28.81 -15.22
C GLN A 195 10.03 28.70 -16.17
N LEU A 196 10.70 27.54 -16.12
CA LEU A 196 11.82 27.26 -17.00
C LEU A 196 11.31 27.06 -18.44
N THR A 197 12.12 27.49 -19.42
CA THR A 197 11.80 27.26 -20.84
C THR A 197 11.95 25.79 -21.22
N PRO A 198 11.34 25.33 -22.33
CA PRO A 198 11.53 23.97 -22.82
C PRO A 198 13.01 23.58 -22.96
N GLU A 199 13.84 24.48 -23.48
CA GLU A 199 15.27 24.27 -23.67
C GLU A 199 16.03 24.12 -22.33
N GLN A 200 15.57 24.81 -21.28
CA GLN A 200 16.14 24.66 -19.94
C GLN A 200 15.68 23.36 -19.26
N LEU A 201 14.40 23.00 -19.39
CA LEU A 201 13.86 21.79 -18.77
C LEU A 201 14.54 20.50 -19.30
N VAL A 202 14.82 20.42 -20.61
CA VAL A 202 15.48 19.25 -21.22
C VAL A 202 16.95 19.11 -20.85
N GLN A 203 17.59 20.16 -20.31
CA GLN A 203 18.98 20.12 -19.86
C GLN A 203 19.14 19.61 -18.42
N LEU A 204 18.07 19.60 -17.61
CA LEU A 204 18.12 19.14 -16.24
C LEU A 204 18.18 17.59 -16.18
N PRO A 205 18.98 17.02 -15.27
CA PRO A 205 18.96 15.58 -15.04
C PRO A 205 17.59 15.16 -14.50
N LEU A 206 17.04 14.06 -15.01
CA LEU A 206 15.72 13.55 -14.63
C LEU A 206 15.83 12.44 -13.57
N LEU A 207 14.91 12.42 -12.63
CA LEU A 207 14.70 11.35 -11.69
C LEU A 207 13.47 10.55 -12.13
N GLN A 208 13.63 9.24 -12.29
CA GLN A 208 12.63 8.35 -12.86
C GLN A 208 11.88 7.59 -11.76
N GLN A 209 10.58 7.41 -11.93
CA GLN A 209 9.81 6.52 -11.07
C GLN A 209 9.73 5.12 -11.68
N THR A 210 10.20 4.10 -10.95
CA THR A 210 10.26 2.71 -11.45
C THR A 210 8.89 2.17 -11.84
N THR A 211 7.84 2.51 -11.08
CA THR A 211 6.47 2.04 -11.34
C THR A 211 5.74 2.80 -12.46
N ARG A 212 6.34 3.88 -12.97
CA ARG A 212 5.78 4.74 -14.04
C ARG A 212 6.86 5.16 -15.03
N PRO A 213 7.38 4.23 -15.81
CA PRO A 213 8.55 4.50 -16.66
C PRO A 213 8.30 5.51 -17.79
N ALA A 214 7.03 5.74 -18.17
CA ALA A 214 6.66 6.68 -19.24
C ALA A 214 6.26 8.07 -18.74
N ILE A 215 6.25 8.33 -17.42
CA ILE A 215 5.67 9.54 -16.84
C ILE A 215 6.32 10.84 -17.36
N TRP A 216 7.64 10.86 -17.55
CA TRP A 216 8.34 12.00 -18.13
C TRP A 216 7.99 12.20 -19.61
N GLN A 217 7.88 11.11 -20.37
CA GLN A 217 7.46 11.19 -21.77
C GLN A 217 6.05 11.78 -21.89
N GLU A 218 5.12 11.31 -21.04
CA GLU A 218 3.74 11.81 -20.99
C GLU A 218 3.72 13.30 -20.64
N TRP A 219 4.51 13.72 -19.63
CA TRP A 219 4.57 15.12 -19.22
C TRP A 219 5.14 16.02 -20.32
N PHE A 220 6.28 15.65 -20.95
CA PHE A 220 6.88 16.44 -22.04
C PHE A 220 5.95 16.50 -23.25
N GLN A 221 5.28 15.42 -23.62
CA GLN A 221 4.29 15.41 -24.70
C GLN A 221 3.12 16.32 -24.41
N ALA A 222 2.57 16.30 -23.19
CA ALA A 222 1.48 17.20 -22.77
C ALA A 222 1.88 18.68 -22.87
N GLN A 223 3.16 19.00 -22.64
CA GLN A 223 3.71 20.37 -22.77
C GLN A 223 4.18 20.67 -24.21
N LYS A 224 4.02 19.76 -25.17
CA LYS A 224 4.53 19.88 -26.55
C LYS A 224 6.04 20.09 -26.63
N ILE A 225 6.78 19.52 -25.68
CA ILE A 225 8.24 19.57 -25.60
C ILE A 225 8.80 18.24 -26.15
N GLN A 226 9.74 18.33 -27.09
CA GLN A 226 10.47 17.17 -27.59
C GLN A 226 11.67 16.89 -26.68
N HIS A 227 11.75 15.68 -26.13
CA HIS A 227 12.87 15.26 -25.29
C HIS A 227 13.18 13.77 -25.49
N GLU A 228 14.13 13.48 -26.39
CA GLU A 228 14.50 12.12 -26.78
C GLU A 228 15.05 11.27 -25.62
N LYS A 229 15.63 11.91 -24.61
CA LYS A 229 16.24 11.24 -23.44
C LYS A 229 15.33 11.24 -22.20
N SER A 230 14.02 11.43 -22.37
CA SER A 230 13.05 11.51 -21.26
C SER A 230 12.98 10.27 -20.37
N TYR A 231 13.51 9.12 -20.82
CA TYR A 231 13.56 7.85 -20.10
C TYR A 231 14.88 7.63 -19.34
N LEU A 232 15.87 8.53 -19.47
CA LEU A 232 17.15 8.42 -18.78
C LEU A 232 17.09 9.03 -17.38
N GLY A 233 17.97 8.56 -16.50
CA GLY A 233 18.13 9.08 -15.14
C GLY A 233 18.07 8.01 -14.07
N GLN A 234 18.36 8.42 -12.84
CA GLN A 234 18.29 7.53 -11.67
C GLN A 234 16.84 7.13 -11.40
N ARG A 235 16.64 5.87 -10.98
CA ARG A 235 15.32 5.28 -10.78
C ARG A 235 15.06 5.05 -9.31
N HIS A 236 13.88 5.47 -8.87
CA HIS A 236 13.40 5.29 -7.50
C HIS A 236 11.97 4.72 -7.53
N GLU A 237 11.65 3.85 -6.58
CA GLU A 237 10.35 3.21 -6.55
C GLU A 237 9.24 4.13 -6.00
N LEU A 238 9.55 4.93 -4.98
CA LEU A 238 8.57 5.73 -4.24
C LEU A 238 8.69 7.23 -4.55
N PHE A 239 7.57 7.93 -4.57
CA PHE A 239 7.57 9.40 -4.66
C PHE A 239 8.31 10.06 -3.49
N SER A 240 8.28 9.47 -2.29
CA SER A 240 9.07 9.97 -1.14
C SER A 240 10.58 9.91 -1.40
N MET A 241 11.06 8.85 -2.06
CA MET A 241 12.48 8.75 -2.45
C MET A 241 12.83 9.78 -3.52
N LEU A 242 11.95 9.99 -4.50
CA LEU A 242 12.11 11.03 -5.52
C LEU A 242 12.17 12.42 -4.90
N ALA A 243 11.31 12.72 -3.92
CA ALA A 243 11.31 14.00 -3.22
C ALA A 243 12.65 14.23 -2.50
N VAL A 244 13.15 13.24 -1.75
CA VAL A 244 14.47 13.33 -1.08
C VAL A 244 15.59 13.52 -2.11
N ALA A 245 15.64 12.75 -3.20
CA ALA A 245 16.67 12.92 -4.22
C ALA A 245 16.61 14.31 -4.88
N ALA A 246 15.42 14.82 -5.14
CA ALA A 246 15.23 16.15 -5.71
C ALA A 246 15.66 17.27 -4.74
N THR A 247 15.38 17.18 -3.45
CA THR A 247 15.85 18.16 -2.44
C THR A 247 17.36 18.22 -2.35
N HIS A 248 18.05 17.10 -2.61
CA HIS A 248 19.51 17.01 -2.65
C HIS A 248 20.11 17.41 -4.01
N ALA A 249 19.33 18.07 -4.87
CA ALA A 249 19.76 18.54 -6.18
C ALA A 249 20.32 17.45 -7.11
N MET A 250 19.83 16.20 -6.96
CA MET A 250 20.23 15.08 -7.79
C MET A 250 19.57 15.10 -9.17
N GLY A 251 18.43 15.81 -9.29
CA GLY A 251 17.68 15.94 -10.55
C GLY A 251 16.31 16.54 -10.35
N MET A 252 15.57 16.66 -11.45
CA MET A 252 14.17 17.08 -11.48
C MET A 252 13.28 15.83 -11.40
N ALA A 253 12.26 15.86 -10.56
CA ALA A 253 11.30 14.78 -10.32
C ALA A 253 9.87 15.18 -10.71
N LEU A 254 9.08 14.22 -11.17
CA LEU A 254 7.63 14.36 -11.33
C LEU A 254 6.93 13.75 -10.12
N ILE A 255 6.27 14.58 -9.31
CA ILE A 255 5.65 14.15 -8.04
C ILE A 255 4.26 14.79 -7.93
N PRO A 256 3.23 14.06 -7.41
CA PRO A 256 1.95 14.67 -7.06
C PRO A 256 2.15 15.80 -6.04
N LYS A 257 1.67 17.00 -6.38
CA LYS A 257 1.90 18.24 -5.59
C LYS A 257 1.52 18.06 -4.12
N MET A 258 0.40 17.41 -3.84
CA MET A 258 -0.09 17.16 -2.48
C MET A 258 0.84 16.31 -1.60
N LEU A 259 1.78 15.59 -2.19
CA LEU A 259 2.73 14.73 -1.46
C LEU A 259 4.02 15.47 -1.07
N ILE A 260 4.19 16.72 -1.50
CA ILE A 260 5.40 17.52 -1.28
C ILE A 260 5.09 18.95 -0.80
N GLU A 261 3.92 19.17 -0.25
CA GLU A 261 3.51 20.50 0.24
C GLU A 261 4.48 21.06 1.29
N SER A 262 4.96 20.21 2.19
CA SER A 262 5.94 20.62 3.22
C SER A 262 7.25 21.12 2.61
N GLU A 263 7.79 20.40 1.62
CA GLU A 263 9.03 20.79 0.95
C GLU A 263 8.85 22.06 0.11
N LEU A 264 7.69 22.25 -0.51
CA LEU A 264 7.37 23.48 -1.22
C LEU A 264 7.24 24.68 -0.27
N GLN A 265 6.56 24.50 0.88
CA GLN A 265 6.42 25.58 1.88
C GLN A 265 7.76 25.98 2.49
N LYS A 266 8.69 25.05 2.66
CA LYS A 266 10.03 25.29 3.19
C LYS A 266 11.05 25.73 2.14
N ASN A 267 10.64 25.86 0.86
CA ASN A 267 11.53 26.08 -0.26
C ASN A 267 12.68 25.07 -0.40
N GLU A 268 12.50 23.85 0.10
CA GLU A 268 13.42 22.74 -0.12
C GLU A 268 13.26 22.19 -1.55
N LEU A 269 12.01 22.23 -2.05
CA LEU A 269 11.65 21.99 -3.45
C LEU A 269 10.95 23.23 -4.03
N VAL A 270 11.11 23.43 -5.32
CA VAL A 270 10.40 24.44 -6.12
C VAL A 270 9.84 23.78 -7.37
N LEU A 271 8.77 24.34 -7.89
CA LEU A 271 8.26 23.95 -9.20
C LEU A 271 9.24 24.45 -10.28
N ALA A 272 9.71 23.55 -11.13
CA ALA A 272 10.51 23.91 -12.31
C ALA A 272 9.63 24.45 -13.44
N SER A 273 8.35 24.04 -13.47
CA SER A 273 7.28 24.57 -14.29
C SER A 273 5.97 24.53 -13.52
N THR A 274 5.11 25.50 -13.74
CA THR A 274 3.77 25.59 -13.13
C THR A 274 2.75 24.70 -13.86
N GLN A 275 3.11 24.09 -14.96
CA GLN A 275 2.22 23.24 -15.77
C GLN A 275 2.17 21.82 -15.21
N PRO A 276 1.05 21.36 -14.64
CA PRO A 276 0.91 20.01 -14.15
C PRO A 276 0.65 19.02 -15.28
N LEU A 277 0.89 17.74 -15.00
CA LEU A 277 0.30 16.65 -15.76
C LEU A 277 -0.98 16.20 -15.04
N GLU A 278 -2.11 16.52 -15.62
CA GLU A 278 -3.41 16.01 -15.19
C GLU A 278 -3.66 14.68 -15.89
N GLY A 279 -3.26 13.60 -15.21
CA GLY A 279 -3.37 12.25 -15.76
C GLY A 279 -4.75 11.62 -15.54
N ALA A 280 -4.97 10.45 -16.17
CA ALA A 280 -6.18 9.64 -15.96
C ALA A 280 -6.23 8.98 -14.56
N ARG A 281 -5.15 9.06 -13.78
CA ARG A 281 -5.08 8.43 -12.45
C ARG A 281 -5.66 9.35 -11.39
N LYS A 282 -6.38 8.70 -10.48
CA LYS A 282 -7.05 9.35 -9.34
C LYS A 282 -6.80 8.49 -8.10
N TYR A 283 -6.87 9.09 -6.93
CA TYR A 283 -6.87 8.34 -5.68
C TYR A 283 -8.28 7.92 -5.31
N TYR A 284 -8.43 6.68 -4.90
CA TYR A 284 -9.68 6.09 -4.46
C TYR A 284 -9.50 5.38 -3.13
N LEU A 285 -10.50 5.50 -2.25
CA LEU A 285 -10.72 4.57 -1.16
C LEU A 285 -11.67 3.48 -1.66
N ILE A 286 -11.24 2.24 -1.60
CA ILE A 286 -12.01 1.08 -2.08
C ILE A 286 -12.18 0.07 -0.96
N HIS A 287 -13.35 -0.52 -0.85
CA HIS A 287 -13.68 -1.59 0.10
C HIS A 287 -14.68 -2.56 -0.50
N SER A 288 -14.92 -3.70 0.14
CA SER A 288 -15.98 -4.63 -0.27
C SER A 288 -17.34 -3.94 -0.27
N SER A 289 -18.18 -4.23 -1.25
CA SER A 289 -19.58 -3.78 -1.28
C SER A 289 -20.48 -4.62 -0.37
N GLN A 290 -19.98 -5.76 0.12
CA GLN A 290 -20.73 -6.68 1.00
C GLN A 290 -20.23 -6.53 2.44
N ASP A 291 -21.12 -6.67 3.41
CA ASP A 291 -20.82 -6.71 4.85
C ASP A 291 -19.98 -5.51 5.37
N VAL A 292 -20.35 -4.31 4.92
CA VAL A 292 -19.65 -3.06 5.32
C VAL A 292 -19.88 -2.77 6.80
N SER A 293 -18.83 -2.82 7.59
CA SER A 293 -18.93 -2.54 9.02
C SER A 293 -19.29 -1.07 9.31
N PRO A 294 -19.99 -0.77 10.43
CA PRO A 294 -20.25 0.61 10.84
C PRO A 294 -18.99 1.46 10.99
N MET A 295 -17.86 0.86 11.40
CA MET A 295 -16.57 1.52 11.51
C MET A 295 -16.03 1.91 10.14
N MET A 296 -16.21 1.06 9.13
CA MET A 296 -15.82 1.37 7.75
C MET A 296 -16.58 2.59 7.24
N LEU A 297 -17.88 2.69 7.49
CA LEU A 297 -18.68 3.86 7.12
C LEU A 297 -18.18 5.14 7.80
N LYS A 298 -17.88 5.08 9.10
CA LYS A 298 -17.27 6.21 9.84
C LYS A 298 -15.93 6.63 9.24
N PHE A 299 -15.08 5.67 8.88
CA PHE A 299 -13.79 5.94 8.24
C PHE A 299 -13.96 6.58 6.86
N VAL A 300 -14.90 6.11 6.05
CA VAL A 300 -15.25 6.71 4.74
C VAL A 300 -15.70 8.17 4.92
N ASP A 301 -16.58 8.44 5.88
CA ASP A 301 -17.10 9.79 6.13
C ASP A 301 -16.02 10.73 6.65
N TRP A 302 -15.16 10.25 7.55
CA TRP A 302 -13.99 10.98 8.00
C TRP A 302 -13.05 11.33 6.84
N MET A 303 -12.74 10.38 5.96
CA MET A 303 -11.91 10.63 4.77
C MET A 303 -12.51 11.71 3.88
N LYS A 304 -13.83 11.73 3.67
CA LYS A 304 -14.51 12.79 2.90
C LYS A 304 -14.37 14.16 3.57
N GLN A 305 -14.51 14.23 4.90
CA GLN A 305 -14.33 15.49 5.66
C GLN A 305 -12.89 16.02 5.52
N GLU A 306 -11.87 15.15 5.67
CA GLU A 306 -10.47 15.52 5.52
C GLU A 306 -10.13 16.06 4.12
N LEU A 307 -10.78 15.53 3.09
CA LEU A 307 -10.64 16.02 1.72
C LEU A 307 -11.21 17.44 1.53
N LEU A 308 -12.33 17.73 2.20
CA LEU A 308 -12.91 19.09 2.16
C LEU A 308 -12.00 20.08 2.87
N LEU A 309 -11.48 19.72 4.05
CA LEU A 309 -10.54 20.56 4.80
C LEU A 309 -9.21 20.80 4.07
N SER A 310 -8.77 19.85 3.26
CA SER A 310 -7.51 19.98 2.48
C SER A 310 -7.66 20.86 1.23
N LYS A 311 -8.89 21.24 0.84
CA LYS A 311 -9.16 22.13 -0.30
C LYS A 311 -9.39 23.59 0.11
N ALA A 312 -9.66 23.84 1.40
CA ALA A 312 -9.82 25.16 1.99
C ALA A 312 -8.46 25.74 2.38
#